data_a087fb0f1c032f929cdeefd9a0af1f9d
#
_entry.id   a087fb0f1c032f929cdeefd9a0af1f9d
#
_cell.length_a   1.000
_cell.length_b   1.000
_cell.length_c   1.000
_cell.angle_alpha   90.00
_cell.angle_beta   90.00
_cell.angle_gamma   90.00
#
_symmetry.space_group_name_H-M   'P 1'
#
loop_
_entity.id
_entity.type
_entity.pdbx_description
1 polymer ?
#
loop_
_entity_poly.entity_id
_entity_poly.type
_entity_poly.pdbx_seq_one_letter_code
_entity_poly.pdbx_strand_id
1 'polypeptide(L)'
;QKLGSARFDYPKNHIEADNRLSWHLGELAQKFPEQVFYVHLKRDRDKTAKSFSKRFFKKKSMVDAYASGIKMNPPEMLSKEEQLQLCYDYVDTVTANIDEFLKHQPQHITIQLENINEDFEKFWNAIQAEGDLQAALNSFNQRHNTAKEHEKSHFLYHLKLFLLRQKKRLLS
;
A
#
# COMPACT_ATOMS: atom_id res chain seq x y z
N GLN A 1 1.19 16.73 1.37
CA GLN A 1 2.39 16.22 2.07
C GLN A 1 3.50 17.27 2.04
N LYS A 2 4.25 17.37 3.15
CA LYS A 2 5.47 18.16 3.20
C LYS A 2 6.54 17.56 2.28
N LEU A 3 7.44 18.38 1.77
CA LEU A 3 8.56 17.98 0.91
C LEU A 3 9.87 17.99 1.68
N GLY A 4 10.85 17.27 1.17
CA GLY A 4 12.19 17.19 1.77
C GLY A 4 12.17 16.63 3.19
N SER A 5 13.14 17.03 4.00
CA SER A 5 13.29 16.55 5.39
C SER A 5 12.09 16.85 6.30
N ALA A 6 11.32 17.88 6.01
CA ALA A 6 10.10 18.21 6.75
C ALA A 6 9.00 17.15 6.65
N ARG A 7 9.10 16.20 5.71
CA ARG A 7 8.21 15.04 5.61
C ARG A 7 8.26 14.16 6.86
N PHE A 8 9.42 14.08 7.49
CA PHE A 8 9.68 13.23 8.66
C PHE A 8 9.73 14.01 9.98
N ASP A 9 9.16 15.21 10.02
CA ASP A 9 9.02 15.97 11.27
C ASP A 9 7.85 15.44 12.07
N TYR A 10 8.04 14.26 12.67
CA TYR A 10 7.07 13.64 13.53
C TYR A 10 7.21 14.17 14.98
N PRO A 11 6.10 14.38 15.69
CA PRO A 11 6.15 14.65 17.11
C PRO A 11 6.66 13.42 17.87
N LYS A 12 7.05 13.61 19.14
CA LYS A 12 7.39 12.48 20.03
C LYS A 12 6.18 11.57 20.20
N ASN A 13 6.44 10.27 20.35
CA ASN A 13 5.42 9.23 20.52
C ASN A 13 4.35 9.23 19.41
N HIS A 14 4.79 9.40 18.17
CA HIS A 14 3.94 9.40 17.00
C HIS A 14 3.82 8.02 16.36
N ILE A 15 2.61 7.67 15.93
CA ILE A 15 2.37 6.50 15.08
C ILE A 15 2.01 7.00 13.69
N GLU A 16 2.77 6.58 12.67
CA GLU A 16 2.49 6.90 11.27
C GLU A 16 2.06 5.63 10.52
N ALA A 17 0.93 5.72 9.82
CA ALA A 17 0.41 4.64 8.98
C ALA A 17 0.24 5.14 7.55
N ASP A 18 1.26 5.00 6.72
CA ASP A 18 1.25 5.44 5.33
C ASP A 18 1.99 4.43 4.45
N ASN A 19 1.30 3.81 3.49
CA ASN A 19 1.88 2.86 2.54
C ASN A 19 3.01 3.47 1.68
N ARG A 20 3.08 4.79 1.58
CA ARG A 20 4.16 5.49 0.85
C ARG A 20 5.49 5.49 1.59
N LEU A 21 5.49 5.19 2.88
CA LEU A 21 6.73 5.04 3.66
C LEU A 21 7.61 3.92 3.12
N SER A 22 7.03 2.92 2.48
CA SER A 22 7.79 1.85 1.79
C SER A 22 8.77 2.35 0.73
N TRP A 23 8.59 3.57 0.23
CA TRP A 23 9.51 4.23 -0.73
C TRP A 23 10.57 5.11 -0.07
N HIS A 24 10.54 5.25 1.25
CA HIS A 24 11.42 6.13 2.03
C HIS A 24 12.14 5.39 3.16
N LEU A 25 12.27 4.08 3.07
CA LEU A 25 12.84 3.25 4.14
C LEU A 25 14.27 3.65 4.49
N GLY A 26 15.11 3.92 3.49
CA GLY A 26 16.48 4.37 3.71
C GLY A 26 16.56 5.74 4.41
N GLU A 27 15.73 6.70 4.00
CA GLU A 27 15.67 8.03 4.65
C GLU A 27 15.17 7.94 6.09
N LEU A 28 14.18 7.06 6.35
CA LEU A 28 13.68 6.79 7.70
C LEU A 28 14.76 6.21 8.60
N ALA A 29 15.50 5.22 8.12
CA ALA A 29 16.60 4.62 8.89
C ALA A 29 17.73 5.62 9.19
N GLN A 30 18.05 6.50 8.25
CA GLN A 30 19.06 7.55 8.46
C GLN A 30 18.60 8.60 9.49
N LYS A 31 17.34 9.00 9.43
CA LYS A 31 16.80 10.03 10.34
C LYS A 31 16.53 9.50 11.75
N PHE A 32 16.16 8.23 11.88
CA PHE A 32 15.76 7.61 13.14
C PHE A 32 16.47 6.24 13.35
N PRO A 33 17.79 6.22 13.55
CA PRO A 33 18.57 4.99 13.48
C PRO A 33 18.22 3.94 14.56
N GLU A 34 17.71 4.34 15.71
CA GLU A 34 17.47 3.42 16.84
C GLU A 34 16.12 3.64 17.57
N GLN A 35 15.32 4.60 17.11
CA GLN A 35 14.15 5.09 17.84
C GLN A 35 12.81 4.66 17.25
N VAL A 36 12.82 3.87 16.19
CA VAL A 36 11.61 3.51 15.45
C VAL A 36 11.31 2.04 15.58
N PHE A 37 10.09 1.73 15.97
CA PHE A 37 9.53 0.40 15.89
C PHE A 37 8.80 0.26 14.54
N TYR A 38 9.28 -0.61 13.66
CA TYR A 38 8.69 -0.82 12.34
C TYR A 38 7.63 -1.91 12.37
N VAL A 39 6.49 -1.63 11.77
CA VAL A 39 5.40 -2.61 11.61
C VAL A 39 5.17 -2.87 10.13
N HIS A 40 5.43 -4.11 9.70
CA HIS A 40 5.08 -4.57 8.36
C HIS A 40 3.70 -5.21 8.38
N LEU A 41 2.67 -4.46 7.99
CA LEU A 41 1.33 -5.00 7.86
C LEU A 41 1.19 -5.74 6.53
N LYS A 42 1.14 -7.06 6.58
CA LYS A 42 1.00 -7.96 5.42
C LYS A 42 -0.44 -8.46 5.28
N ARG A 43 -0.79 -8.77 4.07
CA ARG A 43 -2.02 -9.45 3.70
C ARG A 43 -1.70 -10.48 2.63
N ASP A 44 -2.54 -11.51 2.51
CA ASP A 44 -2.46 -12.47 1.42
C ASP A 44 -2.20 -11.78 0.07
N ARG A 45 -1.19 -12.27 -0.65
CA ARG A 45 -0.69 -11.69 -1.91
C ARG A 45 -1.78 -11.58 -2.96
N ASP A 46 -2.54 -12.67 -3.15
CA ASP A 46 -3.60 -12.74 -4.15
C ASP A 46 -4.76 -11.81 -3.83
N LYS A 47 -5.20 -11.78 -2.57
CA LYS A 47 -6.26 -10.87 -2.11
C LYS A 47 -5.84 -9.43 -2.28
N THR A 48 -4.56 -9.11 -2.05
CA THR A 48 -4.01 -7.76 -2.19
C THR A 48 -3.96 -7.34 -3.65
N ALA A 49 -3.35 -8.14 -4.52
CA ALA A 49 -3.26 -7.84 -5.95
C ALA A 49 -4.64 -7.71 -6.61
N LYS A 50 -5.56 -8.64 -6.31
CA LYS A 50 -6.95 -8.58 -6.79
C LYS A 50 -7.71 -7.35 -6.26
N SER A 51 -7.43 -6.91 -5.02
CA SER A 51 -8.01 -5.69 -4.48
C SER A 51 -7.48 -4.43 -5.18
N PHE A 52 -6.20 -4.40 -5.53
CA PHE A 52 -5.59 -3.31 -6.29
C PHE A 52 -6.12 -3.28 -7.72
N SER A 53 -6.26 -4.42 -8.40
CA SER A 53 -6.76 -4.46 -9.76
C SER A 53 -8.20 -3.93 -9.90
N LYS A 54 -9.05 -4.14 -8.89
CA LYS A 54 -10.41 -3.54 -8.84
C LYS A 54 -10.40 -2.01 -8.78
N ARG A 55 -9.31 -1.40 -8.32
CA ARG A 55 -9.12 0.04 -8.16
C ARG A 55 -7.98 0.56 -9.02
N PHE A 56 -7.58 -0.20 -10.03
CA PHE A 56 -6.41 0.07 -10.86
C PHE A 56 -6.40 1.49 -11.43
N PHE A 57 -7.55 1.98 -11.88
CA PHE A 57 -7.71 3.31 -12.48
C PHE A 57 -7.93 4.45 -11.49
N LYS A 58 -7.80 4.18 -10.18
CA LYS A 58 -7.83 5.26 -9.19
C LYS A 58 -6.59 6.13 -9.36
N LYS A 59 -6.77 7.29 -9.99
CA LYS A 59 -5.70 8.29 -10.18
C LYS A 59 -4.99 8.59 -8.87
N LYS A 60 -3.68 8.76 -8.95
CA LYS A 60 -2.80 9.03 -7.79
C LYS A 60 -2.74 7.88 -6.77
N SER A 61 -3.12 6.67 -7.16
CA SER A 61 -2.85 5.48 -6.35
C SER A 61 -1.38 5.08 -6.48
N MET A 62 -0.88 4.27 -5.53
CA MET A 62 0.49 3.78 -5.62
C MET A 62 0.70 2.84 -6.81
N VAL A 63 -0.32 2.06 -7.17
CA VAL A 63 -0.27 1.18 -8.36
C VAL A 63 -0.23 2.00 -9.66
N ASP A 64 -0.99 3.09 -9.75
CA ASP A 64 -0.94 4.02 -10.88
C ASP A 64 0.46 4.66 -11.01
N ALA A 65 1.03 5.12 -9.90
CA ALA A 65 2.38 5.68 -9.87
C ALA A 65 3.46 4.64 -10.24
N TYR A 66 3.33 3.41 -9.76
CA TYR A 66 4.23 2.30 -10.08
C TYR A 66 4.14 1.92 -11.56
N ALA A 67 2.94 1.78 -12.10
CA ALA A 67 2.72 1.48 -13.51
C ALA A 67 3.34 2.54 -14.43
N SER A 68 3.00 3.80 -14.18
CA SER A 68 3.37 4.91 -15.07
C SER A 68 4.81 5.37 -14.86
N GLY A 69 5.28 5.46 -13.61
CA GLY A 69 6.56 6.05 -13.28
C GLY A 69 7.71 5.06 -13.11
N ILE A 70 7.44 3.84 -12.62
CA ILE A 70 8.48 2.82 -12.41
C ILE A 70 8.53 1.83 -13.58
N LYS A 71 7.38 1.27 -13.97
CA LYS A 71 7.32 0.29 -15.06
C LYS A 71 7.23 0.92 -16.45
N MET A 72 6.99 2.22 -16.54
CA MET A 72 6.83 2.95 -17.80
C MET A 72 5.72 2.38 -18.69
N ASN A 73 4.73 1.74 -18.06
CA ASN A 73 3.56 1.14 -18.71
C ASN A 73 2.30 1.89 -18.26
N PRO A 74 1.84 2.89 -19.03
CA PRO A 74 0.64 3.64 -18.66
C PRO A 74 -0.58 2.73 -18.49
N PRO A 75 -1.36 2.88 -17.41
CA PRO A 75 -2.50 2.01 -17.10
C PRO A 75 -3.50 1.80 -18.23
N GLU A 76 -3.69 2.82 -19.06
CA GLU A 76 -4.60 2.81 -20.20
C GLU A 76 -4.16 1.93 -21.37
N MET A 77 -2.90 1.49 -21.37
CA MET A 77 -2.33 0.64 -22.42
C MET A 77 -2.44 -0.85 -22.09
N LEU A 78 -2.76 -1.19 -20.85
CA LEU A 78 -2.74 -2.56 -20.33
C LEU A 78 -4.09 -3.25 -20.47
N SER A 79 -4.08 -4.52 -20.86
CA SER A 79 -5.23 -5.43 -20.75
C SER A 79 -5.57 -5.71 -19.28
N LYS A 80 -6.71 -6.35 -19.00
CA LYS A 80 -7.09 -6.70 -17.62
C LYS A 80 -6.12 -7.69 -16.98
N GLU A 81 -5.61 -8.61 -17.76
CA GLU A 81 -4.65 -9.60 -17.35
C GLU A 81 -3.32 -8.93 -16.98
N GLU A 82 -2.83 -8.05 -17.84
CA GLU A 82 -1.62 -7.27 -17.60
C GLU A 82 -1.76 -6.33 -16.37
N GLN A 83 -2.93 -5.73 -16.18
CA GLN A 83 -3.23 -4.92 -14.98
C GLN A 83 -3.13 -5.74 -13.70
N LEU A 84 -3.68 -6.97 -13.71
CA LEU A 84 -3.57 -7.86 -12.56
C LEU A 84 -2.11 -8.30 -12.34
N GLN A 85 -1.39 -8.66 -13.40
CA GLN A 85 0.03 -9.02 -13.33
C GLN A 85 0.88 -7.87 -12.77
N LEU A 86 0.60 -6.64 -13.19
CA LEU A 86 1.27 -5.46 -12.65
C LEU A 86 0.96 -5.24 -11.18
N CYS A 87 -0.26 -5.55 -10.72
CA CYS A 87 -0.60 -5.50 -9.30
C CYS A 87 0.20 -6.53 -8.49
N TYR A 88 0.40 -7.74 -9.02
CA TYR A 88 1.28 -8.74 -8.40
C TYR A 88 2.72 -8.25 -8.33
N ASP A 89 3.25 -7.75 -9.42
CA ASP A 89 4.61 -7.21 -9.51
C ASP A 89 4.84 -6.06 -8.50
N TYR A 90 3.87 -5.17 -8.36
CA TYR A 90 3.89 -4.12 -7.34
C TYR A 90 3.95 -4.70 -5.91
N VAL A 91 3.07 -5.65 -5.59
CA VAL A 91 3.02 -6.27 -4.26
C VAL A 91 4.32 -7.00 -3.95
N ASP A 92 4.83 -7.78 -4.89
CA ASP A 92 6.07 -8.54 -4.73
C ASP A 92 7.28 -7.62 -4.54
N THR A 93 7.40 -6.59 -5.37
CA THR A 93 8.50 -5.61 -5.30
C THR A 93 8.51 -4.87 -3.96
N VAL A 94 7.36 -4.34 -3.54
CA VAL A 94 7.26 -3.61 -2.27
C VAL A 94 7.53 -4.53 -1.09
N THR A 95 6.97 -5.75 -1.10
CA THR A 95 7.18 -6.72 -0.04
C THR A 95 8.65 -7.11 0.07
N ALA A 96 9.31 -7.44 -1.05
CA ALA A 96 10.72 -7.79 -1.05
C ALA A 96 11.62 -6.67 -0.50
N ASN A 97 11.36 -5.41 -0.90
CA ASN A 97 12.09 -4.25 -0.41
C ASN A 97 11.92 -4.04 1.09
N ILE A 98 10.69 -4.20 1.60
CA ILE A 98 10.42 -4.08 3.04
C ILE A 98 11.08 -5.23 3.80
N ASP A 99 10.92 -6.48 3.34
CA ASP A 99 11.49 -7.66 4.00
C ASP A 99 13.02 -7.57 4.06
N GLU A 100 13.68 -7.08 2.99
CA GLU A 100 15.13 -6.85 3.00
C GLU A 100 15.55 -5.75 3.98
N PHE A 101 14.83 -4.63 3.97
CA PHE A 101 15.08 -3.53 4.90
C PHE A 101 14.97 -3.96 6.37
N LEU A 102 13.94 -4.74 6.69
CA LEU A 102 13.68 -5.16 8.07
C LEU A 102 14.72 -6.10 8.66
N LYS A 103 15.48 -6.83 7.82
CA LYS A 103 16.60 -7.68 8.29
C LYS A 103 17.65 -6.88 9.09
N HIS A 104 17.73 -5.59 8.81
CA HIS A 104 18.72 -4.68 9.41
C HIS A 104 18.11 -3.76 10.49
N GLN A 105 16.82 -3.98 10.84
CA GLN A 105 16.14 -3.17 11.85
C GLN A 105 15.97 -3.98 13.14
N PRO A 106 16.53 -3.52 14.29
CA PRO A 106 16.47 -4.28 15.54
C PRO A 106 15.05 -4.35 16.13
N GLN A 107 14.23 -3.34 15.87
CA GLN A 107 12.89 -3.22 16.41
C GLN A 107 11.85 -3.27 15.28
N HIS A 108 11.33 -4.44 15.00
CA HIS A 108 10.27 -4.61 14.01
C HIS A 108 9.37 -5.81 14.31
N ILE A 109 8.19 -5.81 13.73
CA ILE A 109 7.26 -6.94 13.73
C ILE A 109 6.53 -7.01 12.38
N THR A 110 6.21 -8.23 11.95
CA THR A 110 5.28 -8.45 10.84
C THR A 110 3.93 -8.87 11.38
N ILE A 111 2.87 -8.20 10.94
CA ILE A 111 1.48 -8.50 11.28
C ILE A 111 0.78 -9.00 10.03
N GLN A 112 0.27 -10.24 10.07
CA GLN A 112 -0.55 -10.80 9.00
C GLN A 112 -2.02 -10.47 9.26
N LEU A 113 -2.69 -9.84 8.31
CA LEU A 113 -4.13 -9.54 8.45
C LEU A 113 -5.00 -10.77 8.61
N GLU A 114 -4.54 -11.90 8.10
CA GLU A 114 -5.22 -13.20 8.25
C GLU A 114 -5.14 -13.74 9.68
N ASN A 115 -4.13 -13.32 10.46
CA ASN A 115 -3.88 -13.72 11.85
C ASN A 115 -3.91 -12.49 12.79
N ILE A 116 -4.73 -11.48 12.45
CA ILE A 116 -4.65 -10.14 13.06
C ILE A 116 -4.76 -10.16 14.58
N ASN A 117 -5.62 -11.01 15.15
CA ASN A 117 -5.82 -11.04 16.59
C ASN A 117 -4.54 -11.45 17.34
N GLU A 118 -3.90 -12.54 16.88
CA GLU A 118 -2.68 -13.09 17.49
C GLU A 118 -1.47 -12.16 17.27
N ASP A 119 -1.31 -11.67 16.06
CA ASP A 119 -0.17 -10.82 15.72
C ASP A 119 -0.30 -9.41 16.32
N PHE A 120 -1.53 -8.90 16.45
CA PHE A 120 -1.76 -7.62 17.11
C PHE A 120 -1.52 -7.69 18.62
N GLU A 121 -1.83 -8.80 19.28
CA GLU A 121 -1.49 -9.01 20.69
C GLU A 121 0.03 -9.02 20.89
N LYS A 122 0.78 -9.70 20.02
CA LYS A 122 2.27 -9.66 20.03
C LYS A 122 2.80 -8.23 19.87
N PHE A 123 2.22 -7.48 18.91
CA PHE A 123 2.57 -6.08 18.70
C PHE A 123 2.27 -5.22 19.92
N TRP A 124 1.06 -5.36 20.49
CA TRP A 124 0.63 -4.64 21.71
C TRP A 124 1.63 -4.81 22.85
N ASN A 125 2.05 -6.06 23.09
CA ASN A 125 3.04 -6.38 24.12
C ASN A 125 4.43 -5.85 23.78
N ALA A 126 4.85 -5.94 22.52
CA ALA A 126 6.17 -5.48 22.08
C ALA A 126 6.38 -3.97 22.24
N ILE A 127 5.34 -3.17 22.04
CA ILE A 127 5.39 -1.71 22.26
C ILE A 127 4.97 -1.29 23.68
N GLN A 128 4.69 -2.26 24.57
CA GLN A 128 4.20 -2.02 25.94
C GLN A 128 2.98 -1.08 25.96
N ALA A 129 2.02 -1.32 25.06
CA ALA A 129 0.84 -0.49 24.95
C ALA A 129 -0.04 -0.60 26.20
N GLU A 130 -0.58 0.52 26.64
CA GLU A 130 -1.54 0.61 27.73
C GLU A 130 -2.96 0.76 27.19
N GLY A 131 -3.97 0.25 27.94
CA GLY A 131 -5.37 0.38 27.59
C GLY A 131 -6.10 -0.96 27.50
N ASP A 132 -7.25 -0.96 26.81
CA ASP A 132 -8.10 -2.13 26.65
C ASP A 132 -7.77 -2.88 25.36
N LEU A 133 -6.94 -3.93 25.48
CA LEU A 133 -6.58 -4.80 24.37
C LEU A 133 -7.81 -5.46 23.73
N GLN A 134 -8.80 -5.88 24.54
CA GLN A 134 -9.97 -6.56 24.00
C GLN A 134 -10.85 -5.61 23.16
N ALA A 135 -11.02 -4.38 23.58
CA ALA A 135 -11.70 -3.36 22.79
C ALA A 135 -10.95 -3.08 21.47
N ALA A 136 -9.61 -3.03 21.50
CA ALA A 136 -8.79 -2.86 20.31
C ALA A 136 -8.95 -4.04 19.34
N LEU A 137 -8.90 -5.29 19.81
CA LEU A 137 -9.12 -6.50 19.01
C LEU A 137 -10.53 -6.53 18.40
N ASN A 138 -11.55 -6.14 19.16
CA ASN A 138 -12.94 -6.10 18.69
C ASN A 138 -13.12 -5.11 17.54
N SER A 139 -12.28 -4.08 17.41
CA SER A 139 -12.35 -3.12 16.30
C SER A 139 -12.06 -3.76 14.94
N PHE A 140 -11.29 -4.86 14.87
CA PHE A 140 -10.99 -5.58 13.64
C PHE A 140 -12.18 -6.36 13.07
N ASN A 141 -13.23 -6.60 13.86
CA ASN A 141 -14.46 -7.23 13.39
C ASN A 141 -15.27 -6.30 12.46
N GLN A 142 -14.97 -5.00 12.44
CA GLN A 142 -15.63 -4.04 11.58
C GLN A 142 -14.84 -3.89 10.27
N ARG A 143 -15.51 -4.17 9.13
CA ARG A 143 -14.91 -3.97 7.81
C ARG A 143 -15.04 -2.52 7.39
N HIS A 144 -13.90 -1.83 7.35
CA HIS A 144 -13.77 -0.49 6.79
C HIS A 144 -13.33 -0.55 5.31
N ASN A 145 -13.73 0.42 4.50
CA ASN A 145 -13.29 0.61 3.11
C ASN A 145 -13.58 -0.57 2.15
N THR A 146 -14.79 -1.11 2.16
CA THR A 146 -15.21 -2.10 1.16
C THR A 146 -15.37 -1.46 -0.23
N ALA A 147 -14.85 -2.11 -1.27
CA ALA A 147 -14.74 -1.60 -2.65
C ALA A 147 -16.08 -1.46 -3.42
N LYS A 148 -17.22 -1.36 -2.75
CA LYS A 148 -18.56 -1.35 -3.40
C LYS A 148 -18.92 -0.09 -4.20
N GLU A 149 -18.15 0.99 -4.12
CA GLU A 149 -18.56 2.30 -4.69
C GLU A 149 -17.92 2.68 -6.04
N HIS A 150 -17.04 1.86 -6.64
CA HIS A 150 -16.25 2.28 -7.80
C HIS A 150 -16.70 1.75 -9.17
N GLU A 151 -17.74 0.95 -9.28
CA GLU A 151 -18.18 0.37 -10.57
C GLU A 151 -18.68 1.41 -11.59
N LYS A 152 -19.33 2.48 -11.15
CA LYS A 152 -19.82 3.55 -12.06
C LYS A 152 -18.69 4.37 -12.69
N SER A 153 -17.58 4.57 -11.97
CA SER A 153 -16.38 5.25 -12.47
C SER A 153 -15.67 4.45 -13.56
N HIS A 154 -15.74 3.13 -13.48
CA HIS A 154 -15.08 2.21 -14.40
C HIS A 154 -15.66 2.25 -15.82
N PHE A 155 -16.99 2.31 -15.95
CA PHE A 155 -17.66 2.37 -17.26
C PHE A 155 -17.33 3.65 -18.05
N LEU A 156 -17.41 4.81 -17.38
CA LEU A 156 -17.10 6.10 -18.00
C LEU A 156 -15.63 6.20 -18.43
N TYR A 157 -14.74 5.60 -17.64
CA TYR A 157 -13.32 5.55 -17.97
C TYR A 157 -13.04 4.69 -19.21
N HIS A 158 -13.60 3.49 -19.31
CA HIS A 158 -13.46 2.63 -20.49
C HIS A 158 -14.06 3.23 -21.76
N LEU A 159 -15.19 3.93 -21.63
CA LEU A 159 -15.78 4.66 -22.74
C LEU A 159 -14.83 5.77 -23.24
N LYS A 160 -14.22 6.52 -22.34
CA LYS A 160 -13.22 7.55 -22.67
C LYS A 160 -11.98 6.96 -23.35
N LEU A 161 -11.47 5.83 -22.88
CA LEU A 161 -10.35 5.12 -23.48
C LEU A 161 -10.68 4.60 -24.89
N PHE A 162 -11.86 4.03 -25.05
CA PHE A 162 -12.33 3.57 -26.36
C PHE A 162 -12.35 4.75 -27.37
N LEU A 163 -12.89 5.89 -26.98
CA LEU A 163 -12.93 7.09 -27.81
C LEU A 163 -11.53 7.63 -28.15
N LEU A 164 -10.59 7.61 -27.19
CA LEU A 164 -9.21 8.02 -27.42
C LEU A 164 -8.45 7.07 -28.36
N ARG A 165 -8.70 5.76 -28.29
CA ARG A 165 -8.13 4.76 -29.21
C ARG A 165 -8.67 4.94 -30.63
N GLN A 166 -9.95 5.23 -30.78
CA GLN A 166 -10.54 5.53 -32.10
C GLN A 166 -9.94 6.81 -32.70
N LYS A 167 -9.75 7.85 -31.90
CA LYS A 167 -9.14 9.11 -32.36
C LYS A 167 -7.69 8.94 -32.81
N LYS A 168 -6.89 8.10 -32.17
CA LYS A 168 -5.53 7.78 -32.61
C LYS A 168 -5.51 6.99 -33.94
N ARG A 169 -6.48 6.08 -34.15
CA ARG A 169 -6.59 5.32 -35.41
C ARG A 169 -7.00 6.17 -36.63
N LEU A 170 -7.66 7.30 -36.41
CA LEU A 170 -8.09 8.23 -37.44
C LEU A 170 -7.01 9.27 -37.81
N LEU A 171 -5.94 9.36 -37.03
CA LEU A 171 -4.84 10.31 -37.18
C LEU A 171 -3.51 9.64 -37.59
N SER A 172 -3.53 8.31 -37.75
CA SER A 172 -2.43 7.49 -38.30
C SER A 172 -2.79 7.02 -39.72
#